data_fb605527d1b367cdd408113ca9fbc264
#
_entry.id   fb605527d1b367cdd408113ca9fbc264
#
_cell.length_a   1.000
_cell.length_b   1.000
_cell.length_c   1.000
_cell.angle_alpha   90.00
_cell.angle_beta   90.00
_cell.angle_gamma   90.00
#
_symmetry.space_group_name_H-M   'P 1'
#
loop_
_entity.id
_entity.type
_entity.pdbx_description
1 polymer ?
#
loop_
_entity_poly.entity_id
_entity_poly.type
_entity_poly.pdbx_seq_one_letter_code
_entity_poly.pdbx_strand_id
1 'polypeptide(L)'
;MVDMTAKPFYLSESDCKWVEDTIAEMTVDEKIGQLFFNMGSSRDEDYLKMTVKDYHIGGIRYNPGTADEIYRQNQILQENSKVPLIIACNTENGGDGACTDGTNIGSQTKIAATGNAEYAYQLGLMSNKEAAAVGCNLSFAPVSDILYNWENPVIGLRTYGNDPKRVAKMAKAYMDGAHENPGFCCAAKHFPGDGLDFRDQHVANSVNTMSCEEWDESFGMVYQTLIDHGLEAIMAGHLMQPAYARHFNPALTDDEMMPATLSPELIQGLLRGKLGFNGMVLTDASHMVGLTCRMKRSDVLPAAIAAGVDMFLFFNEMEEDF
;
A
#
# COMPACT_ATOMS: atom_id res chain seq x y z
N MET A 1 3.26 -2.94 19.00
CA MET A 1 1.79 -3.06 19.03
C MET A 1 1.24 -1.76 18.50
N VAL A 2 0.22 -1.79 17.65
CA VAL A 2 -0.42 -0.59 17.09
C VAL A 2 -1.16 0.16 18.20
N ASP A 3 -1.02 1.47 18.26
CA ASP A 3 -1.79 2.33 19.16
C ASP A 3 -3.03 2.85 18.43
N MET A 4 -4.18 2.28 18.72
CA MET A 4 -5.45 2.61 18.09
C MET A 4 -5.95 4.03 18.44
N THR A 5 -5.47 4.61 19.55
CA THR A 5 -5.88 5.95 19.99
C THR A 5 -5.00 7.06 19.43
N ALA A 6 -3.83 6.69 18.89
CA ALA A 6 -2.88 7.60 18.25
C ALA A 6 -3.12 7.73 16.74
N LYS A 7 -2.41 8.67 16.13
CA LYS A 7 -2.33 8.84 14.67
C LYS A 7 -1.92 7.52 13.98
N PRO A 8 -2.52 7.15 12.87
CA PRO A 8 -3.53 7.88 12.09
C PRO A 8 -4.99 7.57 12.50
N PHE A 9 -5.22 6.67 13.45
CA PHE A 9 -6.54 6.08 13.73
C PHE A 9 -7.43 6.98 14.60
N TYR A 10 -6.90 7.53 15.70
CA TYR A 10 -7.63 8.36 16.67
C TYR A 10 -8.98 7.75 17.13
N LEU A 11 -9.02 6.42 17.31
CA LEU A 11 -10.24 5.72 17.70
C LEU A 11 -10.69 6.13 19.11
N SER A 12 -12.01 6.23 19.29
CA SER A 12 -12.63 6.38 20.60
C SER A 12 -12.53 5.09 21.41
N GLU A 13 -12.80 5.15 22.73
CA GLU A 13 -12.85 3.95 23.57
C GLU A 13 -13.88 2.93 23.06
N SER A 14 -15.02 3.41 22.53
CA SER A 14 -16.05 2.52 21.96
C SER A 14 -15.58 1.83 20.69
N ASP A 15 -14.80 2.54 19.85
CA ASP A 15 -14.27 1.96 18.62
C ASP A 15 -13.16 0.95 18.92
N CYS A 16 -12.26 1.27 19.85
CA CYS A 16 -11.25 0.31 20.33
C CYS A 16 -11.90 -0.95 20.87
N LYS A 17 -12.94 -0.79 21.69
CA LYS A 17 -13.68 -1.93 22.23
C LYS A 17 -14.35 -2.76 21.13
N TRP A 18 -14.93 -2.10 20.11
CA TRP A 18 -15.51 -2.83 18.97
C TRP A 18 -14.45 -3.67 18.23
N VAL A 19 -13.24 -3.12 18.01
CA VAL A 19 -12.12 -3.86 17.40
C VAL A 19 -11.74 -5.08 18.25
N GLU A 20 -11.55 -4.88 19.55
CA GLU A 20 -11.15 -5.96 20.48
C GLU A 20 -12.20 -7.06 20.55
N ASP A 21 -13.48 -6.71 20.71
CA ASP A 21 -14.59 -7.65 20.75
C ASP A 21 -14.70 -8.43 19.43
N THR A 22 -14.58 -7.74 18.28
CA THR A 22 -14.62 -8.36 16.94
C THR A 22 -13.51 -9.38 16.77
N ILE A 23 -12.26 -9.04 17.13
CA ILE A 23 -11.11 -9.95 17.04
C ILE A 23 -11.28 -11.14 17.99
N ALA A 24 -11.85 -10.92 19.19
CA ALA A 24 -12.08 -11.99 20.16
C ALA A 24 -13.12 -13.01 19.69
N GLU A 25 -14.14 -12.56 18.94
CA GLU A 25 -15.20 -13.41 18.39
C GLU A 25 -14.81 -14.15 17.10
N MET A 26 -13.74 -13.72 16.41
CA MET A 26 -13.26 -14.34 15.18
C MET A 26 -12.67 -15.73 15.42
N THR A 27 -13.02 -16.66 14.54
CA THR A 27 -12.30 -17.94 14.39
C THR A 27 -10.89 -17.72 13.86
N VAL A 28 -10.06 -18.75 13.85
CA VAL A 28 -8.70 -18.68 13.27
C VAL A 28 -8.80 -18.41 11.76
N ASP A 29 -9.71 -19.09 11.06
CA ASP A 29 -9.88 -18.93 9.61
C ASP A 29 -10.34 -17.50 9.27
N GLU A 30 -11.29 -16.93 10.01
CA GLU A 30 -11.69 -15.54 9.86
C GLU A 30 -10.50 -14.57 10.07
N LYS A 31 -9.63 -14.83 11.06
CA LYS A 31 -8.42 -14.01 11.28
C LYS A 31 -7.41 -14.15 10.15
N ILE A 32 -7.20 -15.36 9.62
CA ILE A 32 -6.32 -15.59 8.48
C ILE A 32 -6.85 -14.85 7.25
N GLY A 33 -8.13 -14.95 6.95
CA GLY A 33 -8.75 -14.26 5.82
C GLY A 33 -8.55 -12.75 5.85
N GLN A 34 -8.60 -12.12 7.03
CA GLN A 34 -8.36 -10.68 7.19
C GLN A 34 -6.94 -10.23 6.78
N LEU A 35 -5.98 -11.13 6.68
CA LEU A 35 -4.62 -10.83 6.24
C LEU A 35 -4.51 -10.66 4.72
N PHE A 36 -5.56 -10.94 3.95
CA PHE A 36 -5.49 -10.99 2.49
C PHE A 36 -6.36 -9.92 1.81
N PHE A 37 -5.75 -9.26 0.83
CA PHE A 37 -6.46 -8.64 -0.28
C PHE A 37 -6.65 -9.65 -1.40
N ASN A 38 -7.86 -9.83 -1.89
CA ASN A 38 -8.10 -10.59 -3.11
C ASN A 38 -7.96 -9.70 -4.35
N MET A 39 -7.30 -10.21 -5.40
CA MET A 39 -7.41 -9.64 -6.73
C MET A 39 -8.57 -10.36 -7.42
N GLY A 40 -9.73 -9.70 -7.49
CA GLY A 40 -10.93 -10.33 -8.02
C GLY A 40 -10.78 -10.76 -9.47
N SER A 41 -11.02 -12.06 -9.72
CA SER A 41 -10.98 -12.68 -11.05
C SER A 41 -12.36 -12.73 -11.73
N SER A 42 -13.45 -12.60 -10.96
CA SER A 42 -14.82 -12.62 -11.45
C SER A 42 -15.69 -11.60 -10.71
N ARG A 43 -16.70 -11.05 -11.41
CA ARG A 43 -17.76 -10.21 -10.84
C ARG A 43 -19.09 -10.96 -10.69
N ASP A 44 -19.05 -12.28 -10.87
CA ASP A 44 -20.20 -13.14 -10.60
C ASP A 44 -20.59 -13.06 -9.12
N GLU A 45 -21.89 -13.00 -8.84
CA GLU A 45 -22.40 -12.77 -7.47
C GLU A 45 -22.04 -13.91 -6.51
N ASP A 46 -22.06 -15.16 -6.99
CA ASP A 46 -21.70 -16.31 -6.19
C ASP A 46 -20.20 -16.30 -5.86
N TYR A 47 -19.36 -15.95 -6.82
CA TYR A 47 -17.92 -15.78 -6.60
C TYR A 47 -17.65 -14.66 -5.57
N LEU A 48 -18.29 -13.50 -5.69
CA LEU A 48 -18.13 -12.40 -4.75
C LEU A 48 -18.52 -12.83 -3.33
N LYS A 49 -19.66 -13.53 -3.19
CA LYS A 49 -20.12 -14.04 -1.87
C LYS A 49 -19.17 -15.09 -1.29
N MET A 50 -18.65 -15.98 -2.13
CA MET A 50 -17.67 -16.99 -1.72
C MET A 50 -16.42 -16.32 -1.12
N THR A 51 -15.86 -15.30 -1.78
CA THR A 51 -14.62 -14.65 -1.28
C THR A 51 -14.77 -14.07 0.12
N VAL A 52 -15.93 -13.56 0.48
CA VAL A 52 -16.18 -12.96 1.81
C VAL A 52 -16.73 -13.93 2.83
N LYS A 53 -17.43 -15.01 2.41
CA LYS A 53 -18.05 -15.98 3.32
C LYS A 53 -17.17 -17.19 3.63
N ASP A 54 -16.42 -17.64 2.62
CA ASP A 54 -15.62 -18.87 2.75
C ASP A 54 -14.15 -18.54 3.05
N TYR A 55 -13.63 -17.46 2.46
CA TYR A 55 -12.24 -16.99 2.65
C TYR A 55 -12.09 -15.78 3.58
N HIS A 56 -13.19 -15.17 4.02
CA HIS A 56 -13.21 -14.08 5.01
C HIS A 56 -12.22 -12.93 4.73
N ILE A 57 -11.99 -12.62 3.45
CA ILE A 57 -10.98 -11.63 3.04
C ILE A 57 -11.13 -10.29 3.75
N GLY A 58 -10.00 -9.65 4.12
CA GLY A 58 -9.98 -8.33 4.74
C GLY A 58 -10.05 -7.19 3.73
N GLY A 59 -9.64 -7.44 2.50
CA GLY A 59 -9.66 -6.44 1.45
C GLY A 59 -9.80 -7.01 0.04
N ILE A 60 -10.08 -6.12 -0.92
CA ILE A 60 -10.19 -6.48 -2.33
C ILE A 60 -9.74 -5.34 -3.24
N ARG A 61 -9.14 -5.71 -4.35
CA ARG A 61 -8.85 -4.80 -5.45
C ARG A 61 -9.25 -5.48 -6.76
N TYR A 62 -9.99 -4.78 -7.60
CA TYR A 62 -10.33 -5.23 -8.93
C TYR A 62 -9.63 -4.40 -10.01
N ASN A 63 -9.45 -4.98 -11.19
CA ASN A 63 -9.21 -4.20 -12.38
C ASN A 63 -10.45 -3.33 -12.66
N PRO A 64 -10.28 -2.06 -13.10
CA PRO A 64 -11.41 -1.20 -13.35
C PRO A 64 -12.44 -1.83 -14.31
N GLY A 65 -13.72 -1.67 -13.95
CA GLY A 65 -14.89 -1.90 -14.79
C GLY A 65 -15.64 -0.59 -14.93
N THR A 66 -16.83 -0.55 -15.51
CA THR A 66 -17.69 0.63 -15.48
C THR A 66 -18.09 1.00 -14.04
N ALA A 67 -18.43 2.26 -13.81
CA ALA A 67 -18.85 2.71 -12.47
C ALA A 67 -20.00 1.85 -11.92
N ASP A 68 -20.98 1.50 -12.74
CA ASP A 68 -22.11 0.66 -12.33
C ASP A 68 -21.66 -0.75 -11.95
N GLU A 69 -20.74 -1.35 -12.70
CA GLU A 69 -20.19 -2.69 -12.40
C GLU A 69 -19.41 -2.69 -11.08
N ILE A 70 -18.54 -1.69 -10.88
CA ILE A 70 -17.73 -1.56 -9.65
C ILE A 70 -18.63 -1.27 -8.45
N TYR A 71 -19.59 -0.35 -8.58
CA TYR A 71 -20.53 -0.03 -7.51
C TYR A 71 -21.33 -1.27 -7.07
N ARG A 72 -21.91 -2.01 -8.03
CA ARG A 72 -22.69 -3.23 -7.74
C ARG A 72 -21.83 -4.30 -7.07
N GLN A 73 -20.62 -4.54 -7.61
CA GLN A 73 -19.66 -5.46 -7.03
C GLN A 73 -19.35 -5.13 -5.57
N ASN A 74 -18.98 -3.87 -5.30
CA ASN A 74 -18.61 -3.43 -3.97
C ASN A 74 -19.78 -3.48 -2.99
N GLN A 75 -21.00 -3.20 -3.47
CA GLN A 75 -22.23 -3.35 -2.67
C GLN A 75 -22.43 -4.82 -2.25
N ILE A 76 -22.36 -5.77 -3.19
CA ILE A 76 -22.50 -7.22 -2.89
C ILE A 76 -21.46 -7.66 -1.87
N LEU A 77 -20.20 -7.25 -2.04
CA LEU A 77 -19.11 -7.59 -1.13
C LEU A 77 -19.36 -7.07 0.29
N GLN A 78 -19.66 -5.78 0.44
CA GLN A 78 -19.89 -5.16 1.75
C GLN A 78 -21.14 -5.71 2.46
N GLU A 79 -22.23 -5.96 1.74
CA GLU A 79 -23.46 -6.52 2.30
C GLU A 79 -23.32 -7.97 2.80
N ASN A 80 -22.32 -8.71 2.29
CA ASN A 80 -22.09 -10.10 2.65
C ASN A 80 -20.89 -10.31 3.57
N SER A 81 -20.14 -9.26 3.89
CA SER A 81 -18.96 -9.31 4.76
C SER A 81 -19.36 -9.18 6.22
N LYS A 82 -18.75 -9.98 7.10
CA LYS A 82 -18.92 -9.87 8.57
C LYS A 82 -18.20 -8.63 9.12
N VAL A 83 -17.00 -8.36 8.60
CA VAL A 83 -16.21 -7.16 8.88
C VAL A 83 -16.18 -6.32 7.61
N PRO A 84 -16.41 -4.99 7.69
CA PRO A 84 -16.33 -4.13 6.53
C PRO A 84 -15.00 -4.26 5.80
N LEU A 85 -15.07 -4.43 4.47
CA LEU A 85 -13.88 -4.63 3.63
C LEU A 85 -13.13 -3.34 3.37
N ILE A 86 -11.81 -3.45 3.25
CA ILE A 86 -10.98 -2.46 2.60
C ILE A 86 -11.06 -2.69 1.08
N ILE A 87 -11.65 -1.72 0.37
CA ILE A 87 -11.80 -1.79 -1.10
C ILE A 87 -10.84 -0.80 -1.74
N ALA A 88 -9.78 -1.34 -2.35
CA ALA A 88 -8.68 -0.55 -2.88
C ALA A 88 -8.77 -0.29 -4.39
N CYS A 89 -8.19 0.83 -4.82
CA CYS A 89 -8.07 1.22 -6.22
C CYS A 89 -6.73 1.90 -6.51
N ASN A 90 -6.37 2.07 -7.80
CA ASN A 90 -5.12 2.71 -8.24
C ASN A 90 -5.39 4.11 -8.81
N THR A 91 -5.67 5.08 -7.97
CA THR A 91 -6.01 6.45 -8.37
C THR A 91 -4.77 7.36 -8.54
N GLU A 92 -3.67 6.82 -9.10
CA GLU A 92 -2.43 7.56 -9.36
C GLU A 92 -2.61 8.66 -10.41
N ASN A 93 -3.48 8.44 -11.41
CA ASN A 93 -3.66 9.30 -12.59
C ASN A 93 -5.05 9.94 -12.64
N GLY A 94 -6.00 9.45 -11.87
CA GLY A 94 -7.39 9.87 -11.91
C GLY A 94 -8.35 8.82 -11.36
N GLY A 95 -9.64 9.08 -11.44
CA GLY A 95 -10.72 8.16 -11.08
C GLY A 95 -10.82 6.95 -12.02
N ASP A 96 -10.20 7.02 -13.19
CA ASP A 96 -10.07 5.90 -14.13
C ASP A 96 -9.27 4.71 -13.55
N GLY A 97 -8.56 4.92 -12.45
CA GLY A 97 -7.95 3.84 -11.66
C GLY A 97 -8.94 3.05 -10.78
N ALA A 98 -10.15 3.54 -10.61
CA ALA A 98 -11.25 2.87 -9.89
C ALA A 98 -12.31 2.33 -10.86
N CYS A 99 -12.72 3.10 -11.87
CA CYS A 99 -13.69 2.70 -12.89
C CYS A 99 -13.28 3.22 -14.28
N THR A 100 -13.59 2.46 -15.34
CA THR A 100 -13.13 2.74 -16.71
C THR A 100 -13.71 4.03 -17.31
N ASP A 101 -14.83 4.47 -16.82
CA ASP A 101 -15.51 5.73 -17.14
C ASP A 101 -15.16 6.88 -16.18
N GLY A 102 -14.22 6.64 -15.26
CA GLY A 102 -13.63 7.67 -14.40
C GLY A 102 -12.73 8.65 -15.17
N THR A 103 -12.51 9.81 -14.56
CA THR A 103 -11.73 10.89 -15.16
C THR A 103 -10.23 10.58 -15.12
N ASN A 104 -9.55 10.59 -16.27
CA ASN A 104 -8.08 10.62 -16.32
C ASN A 104 -7.59 12.06 -16.27
N ILE A 105 -6.91 12.43 -15.19
CA ILE A 105 -6.32 13.77 -14.99
C ILE A 105 -4.90 13.81 -15.55
N GLY A 106 -4.17 12.73 -15.38
CA GLY A 106 -2.81 12.51 -15.88
C GLY A 106 -1.82 12.12 -14.80
N SER A 107 -0.65 11.67 -15.24
CA SER A 107 0.40 11.13 -14.36
C SER A 107 0.91 12.14 -13.33
N GLN A 108 1.43 11.63 -12.21
CA GLN A 108 2.05 12.47 -11.18
C GLN A 108 3.21 13.31 -11.74
N THR A 109 3.99 12.80 -12.70
CA THR A 109 5.03 13.58 -13.37
C THR A 109 4.45 14.76 -14.19
N LYS A 110 3.31 14.55 -14.85
CA LYS A 110 2.60 15.64 -15.56
C LYS A 110 2.14 16.72 -14.58
N ILE A 111 1.60 16.31 -13.44
CA ILE A 111 1.22 17.23 -12.36
C ILE A 111 2.45 17.99 -11.82
N ALA A 112 3.54 17.25 -11.55
CA ALA A 112 4.78 17.86 -11.04
C ALA A 112 5.42 18.88 -12.01
N ALA A 113 5.27 18.68 -13.32
CA ALA A 113 5.76 19.59 -14.33
C ALA A 113 5.12 20.99 -14.27
N THR A 114 3.95 21.12 -13.65
CA THR A 114 3.29 22.43 -13.41
C THR A 114 3.99 23.26 -12.34
N GLY A 115 4.78 22.62 -11.45
CA GLY A 115 5.39 23.27 -10.29
C GLY A 115 4.39 23.66 -9.18
N ASN A 116 3.09 23.41 -9.37
CA ASN A 116 2.02 23.85 -8.47
C ASN A 116 1.39 22.66 -7.75
N ALA A 117 1.55 22.60 -6.41
CA ALA A 117 0.99 21.53 -5.57
C ALA A 117 -0.55 21.51 -5.52
N GLU A 118 -1.20 22.62 -5.87
CA GLU A 118 -2.65 22.65 -5.99
C GLU A 118 -3.19 21.62 -6.97
N TYR A 119 -2.47 21.34 -8.07
CA TYR A 119 -2.88 20.30 -9.00
C TYR A 119 -2.71 18.88 -8.45
N ALA A 120 -1.76 18.66 -7.53
CA ALA A 120 -1.65 17.39 -6.81
C ALA A 120 -2.81 17.22 -5.81
N TYR A 121 -3.19 18.29 -5.11
CA TYR A 121 -4.40 18.31 -4.27
C TYR A 121 -5.66 18.01 -5.09
N GLN A 122 -5.84 18.66 -6.22
CA GLN A 122 -7.00 18.41 -7.10
C GLN A 122 -6.99 16.99 -7.68
N LEU A 123 -5.82 16.43 -8.00
CA LEU A 123 -5.70 15.03 -8.39
C LEU A 123 -6.19 14.12 -7.26
N GLY A 124 -5.74 14.32 -6.02
CA GLY A 124 -6.19 13.54 -4.87
C GLY A 124 -7.68 13.67 -4.61
N LEU A 125 -8.20 14.91 -4.59
CA LEU A 125 -9.61 15.18 -4.35
C LEU A 125 -10.53 14.52 -5.39
N MET A 126 -10.29 14.78 -6.66
CA MET A 126 -11.20 14.34 -7.73
C MET A 126 -11.14 12.83 -7.96
N SER A 127 -9.91 12.27 -7.99
CA SER A 127 -9.72 10.82 -8.19
C SER A 127 -10.39 10.00 -7.11
N ASN A 128 -10.20 10.41 -5.84
CA ASN A 128 -10.73 9.66 -4.71
C ASN A 128 -12.21 9.95 -4.45
N LYS A 129 -12.73 11.09 -4.90
CA LYS A 129 -14.17 11.35 -4.93
C LYS A 129 -14.90 10.40 -5.88
N GLU A 130 -14.36 10.18 -7.08
CA GLU A 130 -14.92 9.23 -8.04
C GLU A 130 -14.79 7.79 -7.53
N ALA A 131 -13.63 7.43 -6.93
CA ALA A 131 -13.42 6.12 -6.32
C ALA A 131 -14.38 5.86 -5.14
N ALA A 132 -14.57 6.84 -4.26
CA ALA A 132 -15.52 6.75 -3.15
C ALA A 132 -16.97 6.59 -3.63
N ALA A 133 -17.33 7.24 -4.73
CA ALA A 133 -18.67 7.14 -5.32
C ALA A 133 -19.01 5.72 -5.79
N VAL A 134 -18.00 4.92 -6.15
CA VAL A 134 -18.19 3.51 -6.52
C VAL A 134 -17.87 2.53 -5.36
N GLY A 135 -17.68 3.04 -4.13
CA GLY A 135 -17.51 2.26 -2.91
C GLY A 135 -16.08 1.85 -2.59
N CYS A 136 -15.06 2.43 -3.24
CA CYS A 136 -13.67 2.29 -2.79
C CYS A 136 -13.40 3.15 -1.55
N ASN A 137 -12.47 2.72 -0.69
CA ASN A 137 -12.11 3.43 0.54
C ASN A 137 -10.59 3.51 0.80
N LEU A 138 -9.77 2.93 -0.09
CA LEU A 138 -8.31 3.00 -0.03
C LEU A 138 -7.73 3.27 -1.43
N SER A 139 -6.89 4.28 -1.54
CA SER A 139 -6.06 4.51 -2.73
C SER A 139 -4.66 3.90 -2.56
N PHE A 140 -4.19 3.13 -3.55
CA PHE A 140 -2.78 2.76 -3.67
C PHE A 140 -1.97 3.92 -4.28
N ALA A 141 -2.13 5.10 -3.71
CA ALA A 141 -1.43 6.34 -4.01
C ALA A 141 -1.35 7.20 -2.73
N PRO A 142 -0.45 8.19 -2.68
CA PRO A 142 0.45 8.65 -3.73
C PRO A 142 1.67 7.75 -3.94
N VAL A 143 2.24 7.77 -5.17
CA VAL A 143 3.58 7.25 -5.39
C VAL A 143 4.57 8.26 -4.81
N SER A 144 5.28 7.86 -3.77
CA SER A 144 6.22 8.68 -2.99
C SER A 144 7.69 8.41 -3.36
N ASP A 145 7.90 7.60 -4.39
CA ASP A 145 9.21 7.27 -4.92
C ASP A 145 9.88 8.48 -5.60
N ILE A 146 11.23 8.45 -5.65
CA ILE A 146 12.03 9.54 -6.21
C ILE A 146 12.83 9.02 -7.40
N LEU A 147 12.66 9.61 -8.59
CA LEU A 147 13.33 9.20 -9.80
C LEU A 147 14.77 9.73 -9.85
N TYR A 148 15.69 9.06 -9.17
CA TYR A 148 17.12 9.37 -9.26
C TYR A 148 17.77 8.77 -10.51
N ASN A 149 17.27 7.64 -10.97
CA ASN A 149 17.74 6.95 -12.16
C ASN A 149 16.66 6.96 -13.26
N TRP A 150 16.90 7.70 -14.32
CA TRP A 150 15.97 7.79 -15.45
C TRP A 150 15.75 6.44 -16.18
N GLU A 151 16.67 5.48 -16.01
CA GLU A 151 16.54 4.12 -16.55
C GLU A 151 15.64 3.21 -15.71
N ASN A 152 15.15 3.68 -14.55
CA ASN A 152 14.20 2.91 -13.76
C ASN A 152 12.89 2.72 -14.54
N PRO A 153 12.50 1.46 -14.85
CA PRO A 153 11.36 1.20 -15.72
C PRO A 153 10.00 1.30 -15.00
N VAL A 154 10.01 1.28 -13.66
CA VAL A 154 8.79 1.18 -12.85
C VAL A 154 8.23 2.55 -12.48
N ILE A 155 9.11 3.47 -12.05
CA ILE A 155 8.69 4.72 -11.44
C ILE A 155 8.45 5.82 -12.48
N GLY A 156 9.27 5.95 -13.50
CA GLY A 156 9.12 6.82 -14.67
C GLY A 156 8.12 7.97 -14.54
N LEU A 157 6.96 7.80 -15.18
CA LEU A 157 5.87 8.80 -15.15
C LEU A 157 5.01 8.78 -13.88
N ARG A 158 5.25 7.85 -12.97
CA ARG A 158 4.42 7.65 -11.77
C ARG A 158 4.82 8.55 -10.61
N THR A 159 6.04 9.12 -10.62
CA THR A 159 6.55 9.96 -9.52
C THR A 159 6.33 11.45 -9.76
N TYR A 160 6.43 12.24 -8.68
CA TYR A 160 6.51 13.71 -8.74
C TYR A 160 7.92 14.24 -9.08
N GLY A 161 8.88 13.37 -9.43
CA GLY A 161 10.19 13.72 -9.99
C GLY A 161 11.37 13.27 -9.13
N ASN A 162 12.48 14.01 -9.26
CA ASN A 162 13.79 13.66 -8.68
C ASN A 162 14.23 14.57 -7.52
N ASP A 163 13.38 15.47 -7.08
CA ASP A 163 13.64 16.34 -5.92
C ASP A 163 12.79 15.86 -4.73
N PRO A 164 13.42 15.37 -3.64
CA PRO A 164 12.71 14.85 -2.47
C PRO A 164 11.72 15.84 -1.86
N LYS A 165 12.08 17.14 -1.81
CA LYS A 165 11.21 18.18 -1.25
C LYS A 165 9.95 18.40 -2.10
N ARG A 166 10.10 18.33 -3.43
CA ARG A 166 8.96 18.41 -4.35
C ARG A 166 8.07 17.16 -4.21
N VAL A 167 8.67 15.97 -4.16
CA VAL A 167 7.93 14.71 -3.97
C VAL A 167 7.13 14.76 -2.67
N ALA A 168 7.77 15.12 -1.55
CA ALA A 168 7.10 15.24 -0.25
C ALA A 168 5.94 16.24 -0.29
N LYS A 169 6.17 17.44 -0.87
CA LYS A 169 5.15 18.48 -0.98
C LYS A 169 3.94 18.05 -1.82
N MET A 170 4.21 17.42 -2.98
CA MET A 170 3.14 17.01 -3.91
C MET A 170 2.39 15.80 -3.39
N ALA A 171 3.08 14.79 -2.84
CA ALA A 171 2.46 13.63 -2.25
C ALA A 171 1.58 13.99 -1.05
N LYS A 172 2.05 14.92 -0.18
CA LYS A 172 1.23 15.46 0.89
C LYS A 172 -0.02 16.16 0.36
N ALA A 173 0.12 17.00 -0.67
CA ALA A 173 -1.03 17.71 -1.28
C ALA A 173 -2.05 16.71 -1.87
N TYR A 174 -1.59 15.61 -2.48
CA TYR A 174 -2.48 14.54 -2.93
C TYR A 174 -3.27 13.94 -1.76
N MET A 175 -2.61 13.64 -0.63
CA MET A 175 -3.28 13.14 0.57
C MET A 175 -4.31 14.14 1.11
N ASP A 176 -3.95 15.43 1.19
CA ASP A 176 -4.87 16.50 1.61
C ASP A 176 -6.16 16.46 0.77
N GLY A 177 -6.02 16.35 -0.56
CA GLY A 177 -7.18 16.25 -1.45
C GLY A 177 -7.97 14.95 -1.29
N ALA A 178 -7.29 13.82 -1.08
CA ALA A 178 -7.95 12.53 -0.86
C ALA A 178 -8.80 12.53 0.41
N HIS A 179 -8.28 13.11 1.49
CA HIS A 179 -8.92 13.19 2.81
C HIS A 179 -10.15 14.12 2.87
N GLU A 180 -10.38 14.95 1.85
CA GLU A 180 -11.67 15.66 1.71
C GLU A 180 -12.84 14.69 1.48
N ASN A 181 -12.56 13.45 1.14
CA ASN A 181 -13.55 12.37 1.04
C ASN A 181 -13.58 11.61 2.38
N PRO A 182 -14.65 11.75 3.21
CA PRO A 182 -14.68 11.17 4.55
C PRO A 182 -14.44 9.65 4.57
N GLY A 183 -13.51 9.18 5.39
CA GLY A 183 -13.18 7.77 5.53
C GLY A 183 -12.35 7.18 4.39
N PHE A 184 -11.86 8.00 3.46
CA PHE A 184 -10.99 7.54 2.39
C PHE A 184 -9.52 7.59 2.83
N CYS A 185 -8.80 6.48 2.65
CA CYS A 185 -7.43 6.29 3.08
C CYS A 185 -6.43 6.30 1.91
N CYS A 186 -5.17 6.62 2.20
CA CYS A 186 -4.06 6.60 1.26
C CYS A 186 -3.00 5.57 1.63
N ALA A 187 -2.39 4.93 0.64
CA ALA A 187 -1.23 4.07 0.79
C ALA A 187 -0.04 4.61 0.00
N ALA A 188 0.93 5.19 0.68
CA ALA A 188 2.16 5.64 0.05
C ALA A 188 3.04 4.46 -0.37
N LYS A 189 3.70 4.56 -1.53
CA LYS A 189 4.46 3.46 -2.12
C LYS A 189 5.66 3.93 -2.93
N HIS A 190 6.70 3.10 -3.07
CA HIS A 190 6.89 1.72 -2.60
C HIS A 190 8.01 1.72 -1.55
N PHE A 191 7.70 1.56 -0.28
CA PHE A 191 8.70 1.60 0.80
C PHE A 191 9.74 0.46 0.64
N PRO A 192 11.05 0.69 0.83
CA PRO A 192 11.74 1.87 1.37
C PRO A 192 12.10 2.95 0.31
N GLY A 193 11.59 2.86 -0.89
CA GLY A 193 11.74 3.85 -1.97
C GLY A 193 12.39 3.27 -3.21
N ASP A 194 11.64 3.29 -4.32
CA ASP A 194 12.07 2.90 -5.67
C ASP A 194 12.54 4.13 -6.47
N GLY A 195 13.12 3.90 -7.64
CA GLY A 195 13.58 4.96 -8.56
C GLY A 195 15.09 5.19 -8.59
N LEU A 196 15.87 4.38 -7.86
CA LEU A 196 17.34 4.42 -7.87
C LEU A 196 17.93 3.30 -8.75
N ASP A 197 17.41 2.08 -8.61
CA ASP A 197 17.86 0.91 -9.38
C ASP A 197 17.23 0.90 -10.78
N PHE A 198 17.95 0.38 -11.77
CA PHE A 198 17.43 0.14 -13.11
C PHE A 198 16.66 -1.18 -13.24
N ARG A 199 16.71 -2.03 -12.22
CA ARG A 199 15.99 -3.30 -12.19
C ARG A 199 14.54 -3.08 -11.79
N ASP A 200 13.65 -3.85 -12.43
CA ASP A 200 12.24 -3.88 -12.16
C ASP A 200 11.92 -4.94 -11.08
N GLN A 201 11.36 -4.53 -9.95
CA GLN A 201 10.97 -5.44 -8.86
C GLN A 201 9.91 -6.47 -9.29
N HIS A 202 9.21 -6.29 -10.40
CA HIS A 202 8.30 -7.30 -10.96
C HIS A 202 9.04 -8.53 -11.47
N VAL A 203 10.28 -8.38 -11.93
CA VAL A 203 11.06 -9.45 -12.60
C VAL A 203 12.43 -9.73 -11.96
N ALA A 204 12.87 -8.93 -10.99
CA ALA A 204 14.16 -9.09 -10.31
C ALA A 204 14.13 -8.43 -8.91
N ASN A 205 15.11 -8.75 -8.07
CA ASN A 205 15.32 -7.95 -6.86
C ASN A 205 15.91 -6.58 -7.22
N SER A 206 15.29 -5.52 -6.75
CA SER A 206 15.76 -4.15 -6.84
C SER A 206 16.41 -3.74 -5.51
N VAL A 207 17.37 -2.81 -5.57
CA VAL A 207 18.15 -2.39 -4.40
C VAL A 207 18.24 -0.87 -4.32
N ASN A 208 17.82 -0.32 -3.21
CA ASN A 208 18.13 1.06 -2.85
C ASN A 208 19.49 1.07 -2.16
N THR A 209 20.51 1.56 -2.86
CA THR A 209 21.93 1.49 -2.44
C THR A 209 22.38 2.69 -1.60
N MET A 210 21.49 3.58 -1.23
CA MET A 210 21.80 4.76 -0.41
C MET A 210 22.34 4.38 0.97
N SER A 211 23.27 5.19 1.50
CA SER A 211 23.62 5.17 2.91
C SER A 211 22.42 5.54 3.79
N CYS A 212 22.51 5.34 5.09
CA CYS A 212 21.43 5.74 6.00
C CYS A 212 21.18 7.26 5.93
N GLU A 213 22.26 8.06 5.88
CA GLU A 213 22.18 9.53 5.83
C GLU A 213 21.53 10.01 4.52
N GLU A 214 21.96 9.47 3.36
CA GLU A 214 21.39 9.82 2.06
C GLU A 214 19.91 9.44 1.99
N TRP A 215 19.54 8.28 2.54
CA TRP A 215 18.17 7.83 2.61
C TRP A 215 17.32 8.74 3.52
N ASP A 216 17.84 9.13 4.69
CA ASP A 216 17.16 10.03 5.63
C ASP A 216 16.86 11.39 5.00
N GLU A 217 17.82 11.94 4.24
CA GLU A 217 17.68 13.25 3.58
C GLU A 217 16.79 13.20 2.34
N SER A 218 16.42 12.02 1.87
CA SER A 218 15.63 11.80 0.65
C SER A 218 14.33 11.03 0.90
N PHE A 219 14.31 9.73 0.72
CA PHE A 219 13.11 8.90 0.93
C PHE A 219 12.59 8.97 2.36
N GLY A 220 13.50 8.98 3.35
CA GLY A 220 13.15 9.11 4.76
C GLY A 220 12.38 10.40 5.06
N MET A 221 12.84 11.53 4.50
CA MET A 221 12.14 12.81 4.63
C MET A 221 10.75 12.76 3.98
N VAL A 222 10.59 12.11 2.82
CA VAL A 222 9.29 11.98 2.16
C VAL A 222 8.34 11.16 3.03
N TYR A 223 8.74 9.95 3.45
CA TYR A 223 7.91 9.11 4.32
C TYR A 223 7.59 9.78 5.65
N GLN A 224 8.58 10.40 6.31
CA GLN A 224 8.34 11.11 7.57
C GLN A 224 7.31 12.24 7.39
N THR A 225 7.40 13.01 6.30
CA THR A 225 6.41 14.06 5.99
C THR A 225 4.98 13.49 5.89
N LEU A 226 4.80 12.37 5.21
CA LEU A 226 3.49 11.74 5.04
C LEU A 226 2.97 11.11 6.34
N ILE A 227 3.86 10.43 7.08
CA ILE A 227 3.55 9.84 8.40
C ILE A 227 3.13 10.92 9.40
N ASP A 228 3.89 12.02 9.48
CA ASP A 228 3.56 13.16 10.34
C ASP A 228 2.23 13.79 9.98
N HIS A 229 1.83 13.65 8.72
CA HIS A 229 0.57 14.16 8.19
C HIS A 229 -0.61 13.18 8.29
N GLY A 230 -0.42 12.01 8.87
CA GLY A 230 -1.50 11.06 9.17
C GLY A 230 -1.72 9.98 8.13
N LEU A 231 -0.68 9.61 7.37
CA LEU A 231 -0.74 8.50 6.40
C LEU A 231 -1.25 7.21 7.05
N GLU A 232 -2.27 6.58 6.46
CA GLU A 232 -2.95 5.41 7.02
C GLU A 232 -2.29 4.09 6.62
N ALA A 233 -1.75 4.03 5.40
CA ALA A 233 -1.13 2.80 4.91
C ALA A 233 0.19 3.05 4.19
N ILE A 234 1.08 2.07 4.20
CA ILE A 234 2.31 2.03 3.40
C ILE A 234 2.37 0.69 2.68
N MET A 235 2.65 0.74 1.37
CA MET A 235 2.95 -0.44 0.58
C MET A 235 4.45 -0.71 0.59
N ALA A 236 4.84 -1.81 1.24
CA ALA A 236 6.22 -2.28 1.24
C ALA A 236 6.54 -2.95 -0.10
N GLY A 237 7.51 -2.38 -0.82
CA GLY A 237 8.01 -2.94 -2.07
C GLY A 237 8.92 -4.15 -1.86
N HIS A 238 9.17 -4.86 -2.95
CA HIS A 238 10.10 -5.99 -2.97
C HIS A 238 11.53 -5.53 -3.26
N LEU A 239 11.94 -4.48 -2.53
CA LEU A 239 13.20 -3.76 -2.65
C LEU A 239 14.06 -3.99 -1.41
N MET A 240 15.36 -4.15 -1.61
CA MET A 240 16.33 -4.20 -0.52
C MET A 240 16.87 -2.79 -0.22
N GLN A 241 17.16 -2.54 1.06
CA GLN A 241 17.91 -1.36 1.51
C GLN A 241 19.00 -1.81 2.49
N PRO A 242 20.19 -2.17 1.96
CA PRO A 242 21.24 -2.83 2.74
C PRO A 242 21.81 -2.01 3.89
N ALA A 243 21.94 -0.69 3.74
CA ALA A 243 22.52 0.16 4.78
C ALA A 243 21.66 0.15 6.04
N TYR A 244 20.34 0.33 5.92
CA TYR A 244 19.44 0.27 7.07
C TYR A 244 19.24 -1.14 7.61
N ALA A 245 19.18 -2.16 6.74
CA ALA A 245 19.10 -3.54 7.21
C ALA A 245 20.30 -3.87 8.12
N ARG A 246 21.53 -3.52 7.72
CA ARG A 246 22.75 -3.71 8.56
C ARG A 246 22.85 -2.72 9.72
N HIS A 247 22.24 -1.56 9.65
CA HIS A 247 22.18 -0.64 10.80
C HIS A 247 21.46 -1.30 11.98
N PHE A 248 20.34 -1.98 11.74
CA PHE A 248 19.58 -2.69 12.78
C PHE A 248 20.10 -4.09 13.07
N ASN A 249 20.74 -4.74 12.09
CA ASN A 249 21.34 -6.06 12.24
C ASN A 249 22.75 -6.12 11.61
N PRO A 250 23.79 -5.67 12.34
CA PRO A 250 25.16 -5.61 11.81
C PRO A 250 25.77 -6.96 11.37
N ALA A 251 25.17 -8.08 11.82
CA ALA A 251 25.64 -9.41 11.47
C ALA A 251 25.09 -9.93 10.12
N LEU A 252 24.14 -9.19 9.51
CA LEU A 252 23.42 -9.61 8.29
C LEU A 252 24.38 -9.70 7.09
N THR A 253 24.47 -10.88 6.50
CA THR A 253 25.26 -11.13 5.29
C THR A 253 24.48 -10.73 4.03
N ASP A 254 25.16 -10.69 2.87
CA ASP A 254 24.50 -10.37 1.59
C ASP A 254 23.46 -11.43 1.20
N ASP A 255 23.73 -12.72 1.50
CA ASP A 255 22.81 -13.82 1.19
C ASP A 255 21.54 -13.81 2.06
N GLU A 256 21.64 -13.26 3.28
CA GLU A 256 20.52 -13.11 4.21
C GLU A 256 19.72 -11.82 3.98
N MET A 257 20.21 -10.94 3.10
CA MET A 257 19.53 -9.68 2.80
C MET A 257 18.17 -9.93 2.15
N MET A 258 17.11 -9.44 2.76
CA MET A 258 15.74 -9.61 2.29
C MET A 258 15.15 -8.28 1.77
N PRO A 259 14.20 -8.35 0.81
CA PRO A 259 13.41 -7.17 0.43
C PRO A 259 12.57 -6.67 1.62
N ALA A 260 12.14 -5.41 1.59
CA ALA A 260 11.44 -4.78 2.70
C ALA A 260 10.25 -5.62 3.20
N THR A 261 9.48 -6.20 2.31
CA THR A 261 8.35 -7.09 2.64
C THR A 261 8.73 -8.26 3.57
N LEU A 262 9.98 -8.73 3.53
CA LEU A 262 10.49 -9.87 4.31
C LEU A 262 11.54 -9.47 5.37
N SER A 263 11.82 -8.17 5.53
CA SER A 263 12.88 -7.68 6.42
C SER A 263 12.30 -7.07 7.70
N PRO A 264 12.43 -7.74 8.86
CA PRO A 264 12.06 -7.15 10.13
C PRO A 264 12.89 -5.89 10.45
N GLU A 265 14.13 -5.81 9.96
CA GLU A 265 14.97 -4.63 10.12
C GLU A 265 14.34 -3.40 9.46
N LEU A 266 13.77 -3.57 8.26
CA LEU A 266 13.16 -2.47 7.52
C LEU A 266 11.73 -2.17 8.03
N ILE A 267 10.91 -3.17 8.31
CA ILE A 267 9.54 -2.94 8.78
C ILE A 267 9.53 -2.56 10.26
N GLN A 268 10.10 -3.38 11.16
CA GLN A 268 10.04 -3.10 12.59
C GLN A 268 11.09 -2.05 13.00
N GLY A 269 12.32 -2.13 12.49
CA GLY A 269 13.40 -1.23 12.84
C GLY A 269 13.23 0.15 12.22
N LEU A 270 13.18 0.24 10.89
CA LEU A 270 13.14 1.50 10.18
C LEU A 270 11.73 2.12 10.18
N LEU A 271 10.73 1.41 9.68
CA LEU A 271 9.39 1.98 9.48
C LEU A 271 8.65 2.20 10.80
N ARG A 272 8.51 1.15 11.62
CA ARG A 272 7.81 1.24 12.90
C ARG A 272 8.64 1.96 13.96
N GLY A 273 9.93 1.59 14.10
CA GLY A 273 10.81 2.07 15.15
C GLY A 273 11.31 3.49 14.92
N LYS A 274 12.04 3.73 13.82
CA LYS A 274 12.66 5.04 13.55
C LYS A 274 11.66 6.08 13.05
N LEU A 275 10.83 5.74 12.06
CA LEU A 275 9.85 6.69 11.49
C LEU A 275 8.57 6.80 12.33
N GLY A 276 8.33 5.89 13.27
CA GLY A 276 7.16 5.90 14.14
C GLY A 276 5.83 5.63 13.42
N PHE A 277 5.87 4.90 12.30
CA PHE A 277 4.65 4.59 11.54
C PHE A 277 3.73 3.63 12.32
N ASN A 278 2.52 4.08 12.60
CA ASN A 278 1.51 3.34 13.36
C ASN A 278 0.36 2.81 12.48
N GLY A 279 0.37 3.12 11.17
CA GLY A 279 -0.65 2.69 10.20
C GLY A 279 -0.47 1.26 9.69
N MET A 280 -1.21 0.90 8.66
CA MET A 280 -1.22 -0.43 8.06
C MET A 280 -0.06 -0.63 7.06
N VAL A 281 0.63 -1.76 7.14
CA VAL A 281 1.68 -2.15 6.18
C VAL A 281 1.13 -3.23 5.24
N LEU A 282 1.06 -2.88 3.96
CA LEU A 282 0.67 -3.80 2.87
C LEU A 282 1.92 -4.32 2.16
N THR A 283 1.88 -5.52 1.60
CA THR A 283 2.87 -5.91 0.59
C THR A 283 2.59 -5.18 -0.72
N ASP A 284 3.58 -5.05 -1.61
CA ASP A 284 3.33 -4.98 -3.04
C ASP A 284 2.80 -6.33 -3.55
N ALA A 285 2.48 -6.44 -4.83
CA ALA A 285 1.85 -7.64 -5.38
C ALA A 285 2.70 -8.90 -5.15
N SER A 286 2.21 -9.83 -4.36
CA SER A 286 2.97 -10.97 -3.83
C SER A 286 3.34 -12.04 -4.86
N HIS A 287 2.86 -11.91 -6.11
CA HIS A 287 3.27 -12.75 -7.25
C HIS A 287 4.52 -12.22 -7.99
N MET A 288 5.00 -11.02 -7.65
CA MET A 288 6.19 -10.42 -8.28
C MET A 288 7.45 -11.21 -7.98
N VAL A 289 8.34 -11.32 -8.98
CA VAL A 289 9.59 -12.11 -8.86
C VAL A 289 10.51 -11.54 -7.77
N GLY A 290 10.53 -10.23 -7.55
CA GLY A 290 11.28 -9.61 -6.45
C GLY A 290 10.99 -10.21 -5.07
N LEU A 291 9.80 -10.79 -4.87
CA LEU A 291 9.43 -11.53 -3.67
C LEU A 291 9.64 -13.04 -3.84
N THR A 292 9.08 -13.62 -4.90
CA THR A 292 8.99 -15.09 -5.07
C THR A 292 10.32 -15.77 -5.36
N CYS A 293 11.35 -15.02 -5.80
CA CYS A 293 12.69 -15.58 -6.01
C CYS A 293 13.47 -15.82 -4.70
N ARG A 294 13.01 -15.30 -3.56
CA ARG A 294 13.73 -15.40 -2.29
C ARG A 294 13.44 -16.69 -1.53
N MET A 295 12.21 -17.16 -1.57
CA MET A 295 11.77 -18.38 -0.90
C MET A 295 10.46 -18.90 -1.51
N LYS A 296 10.07 -20.12 -1.14
CA LYS A 296 8.81 -20.70 -1.59
C LYS A 296 7.61 -19.91 -1.08
N ARG A 297 6.51 -19.92 -1.80
CA ARG A 297 5.27 -19.22 -1.44
C ARG A 297 4.79 -19.55 -0.02
N SER A 298 4.78 -20.85 0.33
CA SER A 298 4.41 -21.32 1.67
C SER A 298 5.26 -20.74 2.81
N ASP A 299 6.49 -20.34 2.51
CA ASP A 299 7.42 -19.77 3.50
C ASP A 299 7.36 -18.23 3.49
N VAL A 300 7.05 -17.63 2.31
CA VAL A 300 6.94 -16.16 2.14
C VAL A 300 5.82 -15.57 3.00
N LEU A 301 4.65 -16.20 3.01
CA LEU A 301 3.48 -15.66 3.70
C LEU A 301 3.73 -15.53 5.22
N PRO A 302 4.10 -16.60 5.96
CA PRO A 302 4.39 -16.47 7.38
C PRO A 302 5.62 -15.60 7.66
N ALA A 303 6.64 -15.59 6.78
CA ALA A 303 7.83 -14.76 6.94
C ALA A 303 7.52 -13.26 6.85
N ALA A 304 6.65 -12.85 5.93
CA ALA A 304 6.26 -11.43 5.81
C ALA A 304 5.43 -10.97 7.02
N ILE A 305 4.52 -11.80 7.54
CA ILE A 305 3.81 -11.48 8.79
C ILE A 305 4.79 -11.38 9.96
N ALA A 306 5.76 -12.30 10.07
CA ALA A 306 6.80 -12.24 11.10
C ALA A 306 7.69 -10.98 10.95
N ALA A 307 7.92 -10.50 9.72
CA ALA A 307 8.62 -9.24 9.46
C ALA A 307 7.80 -8.01 9.87
N GLY A 308 6.47 -8.12 10.02
CA GLY A 308 5.59 -7.05 10.48
C GLY A 308 4.67 -6.46 9.42
N VAL A 309 4.47 -7.16 8.32
CA VAL A 309 3.42 -6.84 7.33
C VAL A 309 2.06 -7.20 7.91
N ASP A 310 1.06 -6.36 7.65
CA ASP A 310 -0.30 -6.56 8.16
C ASP A 310 -1.20 -7.27 7.13
N MET A 311 -1.06 -6.97 5.85
CA MET A 311 -1.89 -7.58 4.81
C MET A 311 -1.12 -7.85 3.51
N PHE A 312 -1.51 -8.93 2.83
CA PHE A 312 -0.94 -9.34 1.54
C PHE A 312 -1.75 -8.83 0.35
N LEU A 313 -1.07 -8.32 -0.66
CA LEU A 313 -1.56 -8.09 -2.01
C LEU A 313 -0.88 -9.11 -2.94
N PHE A 314 -1.47 -10.19 -3.42
CA PHE A 314 -2.83 -10.69 -3.34
C PHE A 314 -2.78 -12.20 -3.04
N PHE A 315 -3.93 -12.87 -2.95
CA PHE A 315 -3.93 -14.32 -3.16
C PHE A 315 -3.33 -14.63 -4.54
N ASN A 316 -2.52 -15.69 -4.60
CA ASN A 316 -2.11 -16.27 -5.87
C ASN A 316 -3.14 -17.32 -6.29
N GLU A 317 -3.31 -18.34 -5.45
CA GLU A 317 -4.41 -19.30 -5.52
C GLU A 317 -5.07 -19.33 -4.14
N MET A 318 -6.35 -18.98 -4.04
CA MET A 318 -7.02 -18.81 -2.73
C MET A 318 -6.95 -20.08 -1.87
N GLU A 319 -7.16 -21.26 -2.46
CA GLU A 319 -7.12 -22.53 -1.74
C GLU A 319 -5.72 -22.92 -1.24
N GLU A 320 -4.66 -22.45 -1.89
CA GLU A 320 -3.28 -22.79 -1.51
C GLU A 320 -2.71 -21.79 -0.50
N ASP A 321 -3.12 -20.52 -0.58
CA ASP A 321 -2.60 -19.45 0.26
C ASP A 321 -3.35 -19.35 1.60
N PHE A 322 -4.63 -19.75 1.64
CA PHE A 322 -5.49 -19.74 2.83
C PHE A 322 -5.23 -20.99 3.71
#